data_af215abea482689548208d68382a9eaf
#
_entry.id   af215abea482689548208d68382a9eaf
#
_cell.length_a   1.000
_cell.length_b   1.000
_cell.length_c   1.000
_cell.angle_alpha   90.00
_cell.angle_beta   90.00
_cell.angle_gamma   90.00
#
_symmetry.space_group_name_H-M   'P 1'
#
loop_
_entity.id
_entity.type
_entity.pdbx_description
1 polymer ?
#
loop_
_entity_poly.entity_id
_entity_poly.type
_entity_poly.pdbx_seq_one_letter_code
_entity_poly.pdbx_strand_id
1 'polypeptide(L)'
;DGEGKVYEGIPLWRIMGWVDDRIPHGPNGFNNALATAGYTVIVTAGDGYSKELTSQEIGTDNRFIIANKVNGEPLSGTKAPLQLVGSGLPSASYSVGNIASIKLTAFQEPTEIPTITIIKYANDGTTILSQTTVDHIWMEANLPVIGDGTTHYMYQGLTMDPDDIWDPTETKGMSPPKIDNAIKATKVRDLCELVGGMEPGTEIKFVATDNFETILPYDAIYPNPHVYSHLGESVIAWYADGNYVPKFGDGPR
;
A
#
# COMPACT_ATOMS: atom_id res chain seq x y z
N ASP A 1 -20.82 16.86 15.86
CA ASP A 1 -21.06 18.28 15.73
C ASP A 1 -21.43 18.87 17.08
N GLY A 2 -21.43 20.20 17.21
CA GLY A 2 -21.73 20.88 18.49
C GLY A 2 -23.19 20.70 18.99
N GLU A 3 -24.01 19.92 18.30
CA GLU A 3 -25.42 19.64 18.65
C GLU A 3 -25.61 18.26 19.32
N GLY A 4 -24.52 17.56 19.65
CA GLY A 4 -24.59 16.24 20.32
C GLY A 4 -25.09 15.09 19.44
N LYS A 5 -25.09 15.25 18.12
CA LYS A 5 -25.48 14.17 17.21
C LYS A 5 -24.35 13.13 17.07
N VAL A 6 -24.74 11.87 17.16
CA VAL A 6 -23.84 10.72 16.93
C VAL A 6 -24.04 10.20 15.52
N TYR A 7 -22.99 10.23 14.71
CA TYR A 7 -23.00 9.71 13.34
C TYR A 7 -22.29 8.36 13.26
N GLU A 8 -22.84 7.45 12.45
CA GLU A 8 -22.26 6.15 12.13
C GLU A 8 -21.96 6.08 10.64
N GLY A 9 -20.80 5.55 10.29
CA GLY A 9 -20.36 5.45 8.90
C GLY A 9 -18.94 4.95 8.76
N ILE A 10 -18.37 5.17 7.58
CA ILE A 10 -17.02 4.73 7.22
C ILE A 10 -16.10 5.96 7.12
N PRO A 11 -14.89 5.95 7.68
CA PRO A 11 -13.91 7.00 7.46
C PRO A 11 -13.65 7.22 5.96
N LEU A 12 -13.62 8.49 5.55
CA LEU A 12 -13.46 8.86 4.13
C LEU A 12 -12.18 8.30 3.52
N TRP A 13 -11.07 8.29 4.26
CA TRP A 13 -9.80 7.77 3.80
C TRP A 13 -9.86 6.29 3.38
N ARG A 14 -10.72 5.47 4.03
CA ARG A 14 -10.90 4.06 3.61
C ARG A 14 -11.60 3.93 2.27
N ILE A 15 -12.49 4.87 1.94
CA ILE A 15 -13.14 4.92 0.62
C ILE A 15 -12.13 5.42 -0.42
N MET A 16 -11.29 6.38 -0.06
CA MET A 16 -10.21 6.86 -0.92
C MET A 16 -9.25 5.72 -1.26
N GLY A 17 -8.83 4.93 -0.26
CA GLY A 17 -7.93 3.79 -0.44
C GLY A 17 -8.43 2.71 -1.41
N TRP A 18 -9.73 2.63 -1.67
CA TRP A 18 -10.28 1.73 -2.69
C TRP A 18 -10.13 2.27 -4.11
N VAL A 19 -9.85 3.54 -4.26
CA VAL A 19 -9.79 4.24 -5.55
C VAL A 19 -8.37 4.68 -5.90
N ASP A 20 -7.57 5.06 -4.90
CA ASP A 20 -6.20 5.54 -5.11
C ASP A 20 -5.19 4.38 -5.22
N ASP A 21 -5.59 3.16 -4.89
CA ASP A 21 -4.81 1.96 -5.08
C ASP A 21 -5.20 1.22 -6.37
N ARG A 22 -4.21 0.76 -7.11
CA ARG A 22 -4.42 -0.11 -8.26
C ARG A 22 -4.98 -1.48 -7.88
N ILE A 23 -4.63 -1.95 -6.68
CA ILE A 23 -5.12 -3.20 -6.10
C ILE A 23 -5.79 -2.82 -4.77
N PRO A 24 -7.11 -3.04 -4.62
CA PRO A 24 -7.78 -2.79 -3.36
C PRO A 24 -7.18 -3.70 -2.30
N HIS A 25 -6.33 -3.14 -1.46
CA HIS A 25 -5.85 -3.81 -0.26
C HIS A 25 -7.00 -3.89 0.74
N GLY A 26 -6.94 -4.83 1.66
CA GLY A 26 -7.96 -5.03 2.68
C GLY A 26 -8.31 -3.76 3.49
N PRO A 27 -8.88 -3.87 4.67
CA PRO A 27 -9.49 -2.75 5.39
C PRO A 27 -8.53 -1.58 5.73
N ASN A 28 -7.25 -1.72 5.47
CA ASN A 28 -6.23 -0.70 5.70
C ASN A 28 -5.59 -0.15 4.41
N GLY A 29 -6.08 -0.53 3.22
CA GLY A 29 -5.59 -0.02 1.95
C GLY A 29 -5.74 1.50 1.89
N PHE A 30 -4.64 2.23 1.74
CA PHE A 30 -4.57 3.67 1.54
C PHE A 30 -3.18 4.03 1.05
N ASN A 31 -3.10 4.70 -0.10
CA ASN A 31 -1.82 5.09 -0.68
C ASN A 31 -1.26 6.34 0.00
N ASN A 32 -0.50 6.14 1.08
CA ASN A 32 0.09 7.24 1.85
C ASN A 32 1.03 8.11 1.01
N ALA A 33 1.80 7.53 0.09
CA ALA A 33 2.73 8.27 -0.75
C ALA A 33 1.97 9.21 -1.69
N LEU A 34 0.94 8.70 -2.37
CA LEU A 34 0.10 9.47 -3.27
C LEU A 34 -0.70 10.55 -2.51
N ALA A 35 -1.25 10.21 -1.34
CA ALA A 35 -1.97 11.15 -0.50
C ALA A 35 -1.06 12.27 0.04
N THR A 36 0.18 11.97 0.37
CA THR A 36 1.19 12.94 0.80
C THR A 36 1.63 13.85 -0.36
N ALA A 37 1.82 13.29 -1.56
CA ALA A 37 2.11 14.07 -2.76
C ALA A 37 0.97 15.05 -3.08
N GLY A 38 -0.26 14.64 -2.85
CA GLY A 38 -1.45 15.49 -2.93
C GLY A 38 -2.35 15.18 -4.13
N TYR A 39 -3.64 15.06 -3.85
CA TYR A 39 -4.70 15.05 -4.84
C TYR A 39 -5.97 15.68 -4.25
N THR A 40 -6.91 16.02 -5.12
CA THR A 40 -8.18 16.62 -4.72
C THR A 40 -9.26 15.56 -4.59
N VAL A 41 -10.01 15.60 -3.50
CA VAL A 41 -11.16 14.76 -3.20
C VAL A 41 -12.42 15.61 -3.34
N ILE A 42 -13.23 15.34 -4.38
CA ILE A 42 -14.45 16.07 -4.68
C ILE A 42 -15.63 15.22 -4.24
N VAL A 43 -16.38 15.70 -3.26
CA VAL A 43 -17.61 15.07 -2.79
C VAL A 43 -18.80 15.84 -3.38
N THR A 44 -19.65 15.15 -4.16
CA THR A 44 -20.74 15.77 -4.91
C THR A 44 -22.08 15.17 -4.47
N ALA A 45 -23.05 16.02 -4.17
CA ALA A 45 -24.43 15.67 -3.90
C ALA A 45 -25.26 15.42 -5.17
N GLY A 46 -26.41 14.79 -5.05
CA GLY A 46 -27.31 14.50 -6.17
C GLY A 46 -27.89 15.74 -6.86
N ASP A 47 -27.88 16.89 -6.24
CA ASP A 47 -28.30 18.20 -6.79
C ASP A 47 -27.13 18.95 -7.48
N GLY A 48 -25.93 18.38 -7.47
CA GLY A 48 -24.72 18.97 -8.04
C GLY A 48 -23.92 19.85 -7.06
N TYR A 49 -24.38 20.05 -5.84
CA TYR A 49 -23.57 20.73 -4.83
C TYR A 49 -22.31 19.92 -4.54
N SER A 50 -21.15 20.57 -4.53
CA SER A 50 -19.88 19.89 -4.30
C SER A 50 -18.96 20.62 -3.35
N LYS A 51 -18.07 19.87 -2.71
CA LYS A 51 -16.97 20.36 -1.91
C LYS A 51 -15.69 19.60 -2.23
N GLU A 52 -14.60 20.35 -2.17
CA GLU A 52 -13.26 19.86 -2.39
C GLU A 52 -12.49 19.84 -1.08
N LEU A 53 -11.78 18.75 -0.85
CA LEU A 53 -10.82 18.54 0.21
C LEU A 53 -9.52 18.04 -0.41
N THR A 54 -8.41 18.22 0.26
CA THR A 54 -7.14 17.64 -0.18
C THR A 54 -6.89 16.30 0.52
N SER A 55 -6.22 15.40 -0.16
CA SER A 55 -5.78 14.13 0.45
C SER A 55 -4.90 14.35 1.67
N GLN A 56 -4.11 15.43 1.67
CA GLN A 56 -3.24 15.82 2.78
C GLN A 56 -4.03 16.27 4.03
N GLU A 57 -5.17 16.98 3.84
CA GLU A 57 -6.05 17.36 4.96
C GLU A 57 -6.76 16.15 5.55
N ILE A 58 -7.13 15.18 4.70
CA ILE A 58 -7.84 13.98 5.14
C ILE A 58 -6.87 13.00 5.79
N GLY A 59 -5.73 12.69 5.14
CA GLY A 59 -4.78 11.67 5.60
C GLY A 59 -5.50 10.37 5.98
N THR A 60 -5.07 9.73 7.04
CA THR A 60 -5.77 8.58 7.68
C THR A 60 -6.61 9.01 8.89
N ASP A 61 -7.16 10.22 8.84
CA ASP A 61 -7.91 10.82 9.96
C ASP A 61 -9.37 10.32 9.98
N ASN A 62 -9.76 9.71 11.07
CA ASN A 62 -11.12 9.23 11.30
C ASN A 62 -12.14 10.34 11.60
N ARG A 63 -11.72 11.61 11.64
CA ARG A 63 -12.60 12.75 11.81
C ARG A 63 -13.34 13.18 10.53
N PHE A 64 -13.07 12.54 9.39
CA PHE A 64 -13.82 12.67 8.14
C PHE A 64 -14.60 11.39 7.89
N ILE A 65 -15.90 11.45 7.93
CA ILE A 65 -16.79 10.25 7.90
C ILE A 65 -17.83 10.39 6.80
N ILE A 66 -18.00 9.34 6.02
CA ILE A 66 -19.17 9.16 5.17
C ILE A 66 -20.19 8.38 5.99
N ALA A 67 -21.15 9.11 6.56
CA ALA A 67 -22.16 8.57 7.43
C ALA A 67 -23.38 8.10 6.65
N ASN A 68 -24.01 7.02 7.15
CA ASN A 68 -25.30 6.49 6.69
C ASN A 68 -26.39 6.54 7.78
N LYS A 69 -25.99 6.83 9.03
CA LYS A 69 -26.92 6.97 10.16
C LYS A 69 -26.59 8.16 11.03
N VAL A 70 -27.59 8.65 11.74
CA VAL A 70 -27.49 9.64 12.81
C VAL A 70 -28.34 9.21 14.00
N ASN A 71 -27.77 9.20 15.20
CA ASN A 71 -28.41 8.75 16.45
C ASN A 71 -29.06 7.37 16.35
N GLY A 72 -28.36 6.42 15.65
CA GLY A 72 -28.82 5.05 15.43
C GLY A 72 -29.79 4.86 14.25
N GLU A 73 -30.40 5.93 13.73
CA GLU A 73 -31.37 5.89 12.65
C GLU A 73 -30.75 6.19 11.29
N PRO A 74 -31.21 5.57 10.19
CA PRO A 74 -30.78 5.92 8.85
C PRO A 74 -30.97 7.40 8.54
N LEU A 75 -30.03 7.98 7.78
CA LEU A 75 -30.18 9.36 7.30
C LEU A 75 -31.47 9.51 6.47
N SER A 76 -32.08 10.68 6.53
CA SER A 76 -33.34 10.99 5.84
C SER A 76 -33.31 12.36 5.15
N GLY A 77 -34.32 12.59 4.28
CA GLY A 77 -34.48 13.84 3.56
C GLY A 77 -33.27 14.18 2.68
N THR A 78 -32.85 15.43 2.69
CA THR A 78 -31.73 15.96 1.88
C THR A 78 -30.37 15.41 2.28
N LYS A 79 -30.30 14.60 3.34
CA LYS A 79 -29.04 14.00 3.83
C LYS A 79 -28.86 12.54 3.39
N ALA A 80 -29.96 11.89 3.03
CA ALA A 80 -29.97 10.48 2.61
C ALA A 80 -29.43 10.31 1.19
N PRO A 81 -28.82 9.14 0.83
CA PRO A 81 -28.53 8.03 1.74
C PRO A 81 -27.22 8.19 2.52
N LEU A 82 -26.34 9.08 2.08
CA LEU A 82 -24.99 9.28 2.64
C LEU A 82 -24.72 10.77 2.86
N GLN A 83 -23.98 11.08 3.92
CA GLN A 83 -23.55 12.45 4.25
C GLN A 83 -22.10 12.48 4.68
N LEU A 84 -21.33 13.45 4.16
CA LEU A 84 -20.00 13.77 4.68
C LEU A 84 -20.14 14.56 5.97
N VAL A 85 -19.60 14.06 7.07
CA VAL A 85 -19.64 14.67 8.40
C VAL A 85 -18.31 14.50 9.13
N GLY A 86 -18.14 15.20 10.21
CA GLY A 86 -17.03 15.00 11.14
C GLY A 86 -16.36 16.28 11.58
N SER A 87 -15.59 16.19 12.65
CA SER A 87 -14.89 17.34 13.25
C SER A 87 -13.65 17.79 12.47
N GLY A 88 -13.23 17.00 11.46
CA GLY A 88 -12.16 17.38 10.53
C GLY A 88 -12.59 18.35 9.44
N LEU A 89 -13.91 18.54 9.22
CA LEU A 89 -14.39 19.43 8.18
C LEU A 89 -14.05 20.90 8.48
N PRO A 90 -13.59 21.66 7.45
CA PRO A 90 -13.22 23.07 7.63
C PRO A 90 -14.37 23.96 8.13
N SER A 91 -15.61 23.62 7.78
CA SER A 91 -16.82 24.30 8.22
C SER A 91 -18.07 23.45 7.98
N ALA A 92 -19.21 23.86 8.54
CA ALA A 92 -20.50 23.18 8.34
C ALA A 92 -20.92 23.12 6.86
N SER A 93 -20.49 24.04 6.02
CA SER A 93 -20.77 24.02 4.57
C SER A 93 -20.08 22.86 3.83
N TYR A 94 -19.10 22.19 4.43
CA TYR A 94 -18.47 20.98 3.90
C TYR A 94 -19.26 19.71 4.19
N SER A 95 -20.34 19.79 4.99
CA SER A 95 -21.20 18.65 5.28
C SER A 95 -22.15 18.38 4.12
N VAL A 96 -21.63 17.71 3.07
CA VAL A 96 -22.39 17.35 1.85
C VAL A 96 -23.32 16.19 2.14
N GLY A 97 -24.64 16.41 1.99
CA GLY A 97 -25.66 15.33 2.09
C GLY A 97 -26.06 14.79 0.72
N ASN A 98 -26.85 13.71 0.70
CA ASN A 98 -27.31 13.06 -0.53
C ASN A 98 -26.14 12.79 -1.51
N ILE A 99 -25.04 12.25 -1.01
CA ILE A 99 -23.83 12.05 -1.80
C ILE A 99 -24.12 11.16 -3.00
N ALA A 100 -23.86 11.66 -4.19
CA ALA A 100 -23.98 10.94 -5.47
C ALA A 100 -22.63 10.40 -5.94
N SER A 101 -21.52 11.11 -5.66
CA SER A 101 -20.18 10.66 -6.06
C SER A 101 -19.09 11.23 -5.15
N ILE A 102 -18.00 10.46 -5.07
CA ILE A 102 -16.72 10.90 -4.51
C ILE A 102 -15.69 10.67 -5.60
N LYS A 103 -15.03 11.74 -6.05
CA LYS A 103 -14.08 11.71 -7.16
C LYS A 103 -12.70 12.15 -6.67
N LEU A 104 -11.68 11.39 -7.02
CA LEU A 104 -10.27 11.74 -6.78
C LEU A 104 -9.69 12.31 -8.08
N THR A 105 -9.04 13.46 -8.02
CA THR A 105 -8.52 14.17 -9.22
C THR A 105 -7.25 14.93 -8.90
N ALA A 106 -6.57 15.39 -9.95
CA ALA A 106 -5.37 16.22 -9.85
C ALA A 106 -4.26 15.56 -9.03
N PHE A 107 -4.07 14.25 -9.24
CA PHE A 107 -2.97 13.51 -8.62
C PHE A 107 -1.64 14.18 -8.92
N GLN A 108 -0.88 14.44 -7.86
CA GLN A 108 0.50 14.91 -7.98
C GLN A 108 1.41 13.68 -8.02
N GLU A 109 2.33 13.68 -8.95
CA GLU A 109 3.41 12.69 -8.94
C GLU A 109 4.25 12.92 -7.68
N PRO A 110 4.58 11.88 -6.90
CA PRO A 110 5.54 12.02 -5.82
C PRO A 110 6.85 12.59 -6.35
N THR A 111 7.32 13.68 -5.79
CA THR A 111 8.57 14.34 -6.20
C THR A 111 9.79 13.68 -5.59
N GLU A 112 9.60 12.90 -4.53
CA GLU A 112 10.68 12.20 -3.86
C GLU A 112 10.79 10.77 -4.38
N ILE A 113 12.01 10.34 -4.64
CA ILE A 113 12.33 8.97 -5.00
C ILE A 113 12.21 8.12 -3.72
N PRO A 114 11.36 7.08 -3.71
CA PRO A 114 11.22 6.22 -2.54
C PRO A 114 12.54 5.55 -2.17
N THR A 115 12.82 5.49 -0.89
CA THR A 115 14.02 4.86 -0.34
C THR A 115 13.66 3.65 0.52
N ILE A 116 14.61 2.73 0.64
CA ILE A 116 14.55 1.59 1.56
C ILE A 116 15.68 1.75 2.56
N THR A 117 15.36 1.69 3.84
CA THR A 117 16.36 1.63 4.90
C THR A 117 16.52 0.19 5.37
N ILE A 118 17.73 -0.33 5.26
CA ILE A 118 18.12 -1.66 5.73
C ILE A 118 18.83 -1.50 7.06
N ILE A 119 18.39 -2.23 8.08
CA ILE A 119 18.92 -2.11 9.44
C ILE A 119 19.24 -3.52 9.96
N LYS A 120 20.48 -3.71 10.45
CA LYS A 120 20.87 -4.91 11.19
C LYS A 120 20.87 -4.62 12.69
N TYR A 121 20.10 -5.39 13.42
CA TYR A 121 20.04 -5.32 14.87
C TYR A 121 20.92 -6.39 15.53
N ALA A 122 21.33 -6.14 16.75
CA ALA A 122 21.85 -7.18 17.63
C ALA A 122 20.72 -8.15 18.05
N ASN A 123 21.09 -9.24 18.73
CA ASN A 123 20.13 -10.26 19.18
C ASN A 123 19.11 -9.74 20.22
N ASP A 124 19.32 -8.54 20.77
CA ASP A 124 18.36 -7.86 21.65
C ASP A 124 17.19 -7.22 20.89
N GLY A 125 17.25 -7.19 19.53
CA GLY A 125 16.24 -6.62 18.66
C GLY A 125 16.10 -5.09 18.70
N THR A 126 17.00 -4.41 19.41
CA THR A 126 16.93 -2.96 19.64
C THR A 126 18.23 -2.23 19.34
N THR A 127 19.37 -2.84 19.60
CA THR A 127 20.69 -2.25 19.32
C THR A 127 21.00 -2.34 17.84
N ILE A 128 21.14 -1.19 17.17
CA ILE A 128 21.52 -1.12 15.75
C ILE A 128 23.01 -1.39 15.61
N LEU A 129 23.37 -2.43 14.86
CA LEU A 129 24.74 -2.79 14.52
C LEU A 129 25.21 -2.08 13.23
N SER A 130 24.33 -2.01 12.25
CA SER A 130 24.61 -1.37 10.94
C SER A 130 23.31 -0.94 10.30
N GLN A 131 23.36 0.14 9.52
CA GLN A 131 22.23 0.56 8.70
C GLN A 131 22.69 1.28 7.45
N THR A 132 21.89 1.21 6.39
CA THR A 132 22.07 1.97 5.15
C THR A 132 20.71 2.29 4.54
N THR A 133 20.66 3.34 3.71
CA THR A 133 19.45 3.73 2.96
C THR A 133 19.81 3.84 1.49
N VAL A 134 19.01 3.22 0.62
CA VAL A 134 19.19 3.20 -0.82
C VAL A 134 17.88 3.50 -1.53
N ASP A 135 17.97 4.06 -2.74
CA ASP A 135 16.87 4.19 -3.68
C ASP A 135 17.06 3.26 -4.88
N HIS A 136 16.06 3.22 -5.78
CA HIS A 136 16.13 2.35 -6.95
C HIS A 136 17.24 2.76 -7.94
N ILE A 137 17.59 4.05 -8.03
CA ILE A 137 18.68 4.53 -8.91
C ILE A 137 20.01 3.98 -8.43
N TRP A 138 20.23 4.06 -7.12
CA TRP A 138 21.43 3.50 -6.51
C TRP A 138 21.49 1.97 -6.65
N MET A 139 20.35 1.27 -6.40
CA MET A 139 20.24 -0.19 -6.53
C MET A 139 20.54 -0.64 -7.96
N GLU A 140 19.95 0.00 -8.98
CA GLU A 140 20.18 -0.32 -10.40
C GLU A 140 21.65 -0.12 -10.80
N ALA A 141 22.32 0.86 -10.24
CA ALA A 141 23.71 1.18 -10.56
C ALA A 141 24.75 0.31 -9.83
N ASN A 142 24.43 -0.21 -8.64
CA ASN A 142 25.41 -0.80 -7.73
C ASN A 142 25.17 -2.28 -7.39
N LEU A 143 23.98 -2.81 -7.66
CA LEU A 143 23.61 -4.19 -7.32
C LEU A 143 23.17 -4.96 -8.57
N PRO A 144 23.28 -6.31 -8.56
CA PRO A 144 22.75 -7.13 -9.64
C PRO A 144 21.23 -6.91 -9.83
N VAL A 145 20.83 -6.61 -11.06
CA VAL A 145 19.43 -6.43 -11.42
C VAL A 145 18.82 -7.77 -11.82
N ILE A 146 17.67 -8.10 -11.25
CA ILE A 146 16.85 -9.22 -11.65
C ILE A 146 15.72 -8.70 -12.54
N GLY A 147 15.54 -9.36 -13.70
CA GLY A 147 14.58 -8.93 -14.71
C GLY A 147 15.15 -7.84 -15.64
N ASP A 148 14.57 -7.74 -16.81
CA ASP A 148 15.00 -6.83 -17.88
C ASP A 148 13.97 -5.72 -18.17
N GLY A 149 12.83 -5.72 -17.46
CA GLY A 149 11.72 -4.80 -17.66
C GLY A 149 10.86 -5.10 -18.90
N THR A 150 11.07 -6.26 -19.56
CA THR A 150 10.31 -6.70 -20.73
C THR A 150 9.80 -8.13 -20.58
N THR A 151 10.58 -9.01 -19.98
CA THR A 151 10.18 -10.38 -19.66
C THR A 151 9.26 -10.37 -18.44
N HIS A 152 8.10 -10.99 -18.58
CA HIS A 152 7.13 -11.08 -17.49
C HIS A 152 7.52 -12.17 -16.49
N TYR A 153 7.40 -11.85 -15.23
CA TYR A 153 7.64 -12.75 -14.10
C TYR A 153 6.36 -12.86 -13.26
N MET A 154 6.00 -14.08 -12.94
CA MET A 154 5.00 -14.34 -11.93
C MET A 154 5.63 -14.21 -10.55
N TYR A 155 5.07 -13.35 -9.72
CA TYR A 155 5.48 -13.22 -8.33
C TYR A 155 4.23 -13.21 -7.47
N GLN A 156 3.94 -14.34 -6.90
CA GLN A 156 2.82 -14.47 -5.99
C GLN A 156 3.13 -15.53 -4.96
N GLY A 157 2.46 -15.41 -3.81
CA GLY A 157 2.63 -16.32 -2.71
C GLY A 157 2.26 -17.77 -3.04
N LEU A 158 2.24 -18.56 -1.99
CA LEU A 158 1.97 -20.00 -2.02
C LEU A 158 0.67 -20.32 -2.78
N THR A 159 0.70 -21.42 -3.53
CA THR A 159 -0.50 -22.01 -4.12
C THR A 159 -1.36 -22.68 -3.04
N MET A 160 -2.58 -23.06 -3.40
CA MET A 160 -3.46 -23.83 -2.53
C MET A 160 -3.22 -25.35 -2.60
N ASP A 161 -2.32 -25.80 -3.48
CA ASP A 161 -1.95 -27.21 -3.59
C ASP A 161 -0.80 -27.53 -2.62
N PRO A 162 -1.04 -28.36 -1.59
CA PRO A 162 -0.01 -28.73 -0.62
C PRO A 162 1.11 -29.58 -1.22
N ASP A 163 0.88 -30.24 -2.36
CA ASP A 163 1.85 -31.09 -3.02
C ASP A 163 2.72 -30.29 -4.01
N ASP A 164 2.22 -29.15 -4.49
CA ASP A 164 2.97 -28.20 -5.32
C ASP A 164 2.66 -26.73 -4.94
N ILE A 165 3.16 -26.33 -3.80
CA ILE A 165 2.93 -25.00 -3.21
C ILE A 165 3.44 -23.83 -4.05
N TRP A 166 4.14 -24.11 -5.15
CA TRP A 166 4.75 -23.10 -6.02
C TRP A 166 4.38 -23.27 -7.49
N ASP A 167 3.33 -24.02 -7.80
CA ASP A 167 2.88 -24.19 -9.18
C ASP A 167 2.56 -22.82 -9.82
N PRO A 168 3.36 -22.36 -10.78
CA PRO A 168 3.13 -21.08 -11.45
C PRO A 168 1.86 -21.07 -12.30
N THR A 169 1.29 -22.23 -12.60
CA THR A 169 0.08 -22.39 -13.43
C THR A 169 -1.19 -22.44 -12.60
N GLU A 170 -1.11 -22.57 -11.27
CA GLU A 170 -2.29 -22.63 -10.43
C GLU A 170 -3.08 -21.32 -10.45
N THR A 171 -4.39 -21.47 -10.70
CA THR A 171 -5.35 -20.37 -10.68
C THR A 171 -6.44 -20.53 -9.62
N LYS A 172 -6.43 -21.64 -8.88
CA LYS A 172 -7.45 -21.94 -7.86
C LYS A 172 -7.31 -21.03 -6.65
N GLY A 173 -8.44 -20.53 -6.19
CA GLY A 173 -8.51 -19.71 -4.97
C GLY A 173 -7.98 -18.30 -5.12
N MET A 174 -7.56 -17.90 -6.31
CA MET A 174 -7.04 -16.57 -6.58
C MET A 174 -8.06 -15.70 -7.31
N SER A 175 -8.36 -14.57 -6.71
CA SER A 175 -9.10 -13.49 -7.36
C SER A 175 -8.45 -12.17 -6.91
N PRO A 176 -7.86 -11.43 -7.80
CA PRO A 176 -7.66 -11.61 -9.25
C PRO A 176 -6.59 -12.65 -9.59
N PRO A 177 -6.40 -12.98 -10.89
CA PRO A 177 -5.37 -13.91 -11.33
C PRO A 177 -3.97 -13.48 -10.88
N LYS A 178 -3.04 -14.42 -10.84
CA LYS A 178 -1.63 -14.21 -10.44
C LYS A 178 -1.06 -12.96 -11.08
N ILE A 179 -0.32 -12.19 -10.30
CA ILE A 179 0.31 -10.95 -10.77
C ILE A 179 1.48 -11.33 -11.67
N ASP A 180 1.44 -10.83 -12.91
CA ASP A 180 2.39 -11.07 -13.96
C ASP A 180 2.84 -9.71 -14.50
N ASN A 181 4.07 -9.30 -14.21
CA ASN A 181 4.62 -8.02 -14.61
C ASN A 181 6.02 -8.14 -15.20
N ALA A 182 6.35 -7.24 -16.11
CA ALA A 182 7.71 -7.04 -16.61
C ALA A 182 8.50 -6.21 -15.60
N ILE A 183 9.27 -6.85 -14.74
CA ILE A 183 9.94 -6.20 -13.61
C ILE A 183 11.43 -5.95 -13.83
N LYS A 184 11.97 -4.98 -13.06
CA LYS A 184 13.36 -4.96 -12.59
C LYS A 184 13.35 -4.92 -11.06
N ALA A 185 14.25 -5.65 -10.46
CA ALA A 185 14.27 -5.87 -9.03
C ALA A 185 15.68 -6.08 -8.49
N THR A 186 15.85 -5.97 -7.18
CA THR A 186 17.07 -6.29 -6.47
C THR A 186 16.79 -7.42 -5.48
N LYS A 187 17.70 -8.40 -5.36
CA LYS A 187 17.57 -9.47 -4.40
C LYS A 187 17.60 -8.93 -2.98
N VAL A 188 16.70 -9.41 -2.13
CA VAL A 188 16.69 -9.05 -0.72
C VAL A 188 18.00 -9.45 -0.04
N ARG A 189 18.58 -10.59 -0.42
CA ARG A 189 19.89 -11.02 0.06
C ARG A 189 20.95 -9.96 -0.20
N ASP A 190 21.03 -9.42 -1.41
CA ASP A 190 22.05 -8.42 -1.78
C ASP A 190 21.86 -7.11 -0.97
N LEU A 191 20.62 -6.76 -0.63
CA LEU A 191 20.36 -5.66 0.29
C LEU A 191 20.80 -5.95 1.72
N CYS A 192 20.58 -7.19 2.21
CA CYS A 192 21.05 -7.61 3.52
C CYS A 192 22.58 -7.55 3.62
N GLU A 193 23.30 -7.91 2.54
CA GLU A 193 24.76 -7.88 2.52
C GLU A 193 25.33 -6.46 2.71
N LEU A 194 24.58 -5.41 2.38
CA LEU A 194 25.00 -4.02 2.62
C LEU A 194 25.21 -3.69 4.10
N VAL A 195 24.57 -4.45 4.97
CA VAL A 195 24.66 -4.28 6.43
C VAL A 195 25.34 -5.47 7.12
N GLY A 196 26.01 -6.35 6.34
CA GLY A 196 26.74 -7.52 6.85
C GLY A 196 25.91 -8.80 6.91
N GLY A 197 24.86 -8.91 6.09
CA GLY A 197 24.10 -10.14 5.87
C GLY A 197 23.28 -10.61 7.06
N MET A 198 22.56 -11.72 6.85
CA MET A 198 21.82 -12.43 7.89
C MET A 198 22.61 -13.65 8.37
N GLU A 199 22.33 -14.11 9.57
CA GLU A 199 22.88 -15.35 10.14
C GLU A 199 21.81 -16.48 10.08
N PRO A 200 22.19 -17.76 9.89
CA PRO A 200 21.26 -18.86 9.98
C PRO A 200 20.42 -18.83 11.27
N GLY A 201 19.11 -19.01 11.14
CA GLY A 201 18.19 -18.98 12.27
C GLY A 201 17.72 -17.59 12.70
N THR A 202 18.11 -16.53 11.95
CA THR A 202 17.57 -15.18 12.13
C THR A 202 16.39 -14.93 11.18
N GLU A 203 15.72 -13.80 11.38
CA GLU A 203 14.56 -13.36 10.59
C GLU A 203 14.79 -11.95 10.06
N ILE A 204 14.16 -11.64 8.93
CA ILE A 204 14.04 -10.28 8.43
C ILE A 204 12.60 -9.81 8.57
N LYS A 205 12.41 -8.59 9.04
CA LYS A 205 11.12 -7.91 9.12
C LYS A 205 11.04 -6.84 8.04
N PHE A 206 10.03 -6.91 7.22
CA PHE A 206 9.67 -5.86 6.28
C PHE A 206 8.60 -4.99 6.93
N VAL A 207 8.78 -3.68 6.83
CA VAL A 207 7.82 -2.69 7.32
C VAL A 207 7.54 -1.73 6.17
N ALA A 208 6.30 -1.71 5.71
CA ALA A 208 5.85 -0.79 4.68
C ALA A 208 5.47 0.58 5.28
N THR A 209 5.36 1.59 4.43
CA THR A 209 5.03 2.97 4.85
C THR A 209 3.64 3.10 5.45
N ASP A 210 2.73 2.15 5.15
CA ASP A 210 1.38 2.05 5.72
C ASP A 210 1.34 1.26 7.03
N ASN A 211 2.52 0.88 7.58
CA ASN A 211 2.72 0.02 8.74
C ASN A 211 2.29 -1.46 8.52
N PHE A 212 2.12 -1.90 7.26
CA PHE A 212 2.06 -3.34 7.02
C PHE A 212 3.40 -3.97 7.35
N GLU A 213 3.36 -5.09 8.07
CA GLU A 213 4.56 -5.82 8.50
C GLU A 213 4.48 -7.28 8.06
N THR A 214 5.60 -7.81 7.61
CA THR A 214 5.77 -9.25 7.38
C THR A 214 7.16 -9.68 7.81
N ILE A 215 7.27 -10.93 8.25
CA ILE A 215 8.53 -11.51 8.73
C ILE A 215 8.83 -12.74 7.88
N LEU A 216 10.06 -12.83 7.38
CA LEU A 216 10.55 -13.99 6.66
C LEU A 216 11.79 -14.58 7.38
N PRO A 217 11.89 -15.90 7.43
CA PRO A 217 13.05 -16.56 8.02
C PRO A 217 14.27 -16.45 7.10
N TYR A 218 15.46 -16.69 7.65
CA TYR A 218 16.71 -16.76 6.91
C TYR A 218 16.61 -17.59 5.62
N ASP A 219 16.00 -18.78 5.69
CA ASP A 219 15.92 -19.72 4.55
C ASP A 219 15.05 -19.19 3.39
N ALA A 220 14.19 -18.22 3.61
CA ALA A 220 13.41 -17.55 2.56
C ALA A 220 14.24 -16.48 1.80
N ILE A 221 15.34 -16.02 2.41
CA ILE A 221 16.23 -14.99 1.84
C ILE A 221 17.52 -15.61 1.31
N TYR A 222 18.03 -16.63 1.99
CA TYR A 222 19.20 -17.43 1.60
C TYR A 222 18.76 -18.86 1.33
N PRO A 223 18.04 -19.12 0.18
CA PRO A 223 17.39 -20.40 -0.07
C PRO A 223 18.41 -21.51 -0.21
N ASN A 224 18.09 -22.64 0.40
CA ASN A 224 18.77 -23.89 0.16
C ASN A 224 18.20 -24.53 -1.11
N PRO A 225 18.98 -24.72 -2.18
CA PRO A 225 18.50 -25.31 -3.43
C PRO A 225 17.84 -26.70 -3.29
N HIS A 226 18.16 -27.44 -2.22
CA HIS A 226 17.57 -28.75 -1.95
C HIS A 226 16.19 -28.68 -1.30
N VAL A 227 15.86 -27.57 -0.62
CA VAL A 227 14.58 -27.38 0.07
C VAL A 227 13.62 -26.57 -0.76
N TYR A 228 14.14 -25.59 -1.51
CA TYR A 228 13.33 -24.62 -2.26
C TYR A 228 13.71 -24.56 -3.74
N SER A 229 13.91 -25.71 -4.38
CA SER A 229 14.37 -25.80 -5.78
C SER A 229 13.43 -25.13 -6.80
N HIS A 230 12.17 -24.89 -6.43
CA HIS A 230 11.16 -24.24 -7.27
C HIS A 230 10.98 -22.76 -6.96
N LEU A 231 11.64 -22.27 -5.88
CA LEU A 231 11.59 -20.85 -5.53
C LEU A 231 12.68 -20.08 -6.22
N GLY A 232 12.29 -19.01 -6.87
CA GLY A 232 13.21 -17.91 -7.14
C GLY A 232 13.65 -17.22 -5.83
N GLU A 233 14.68 -16.40 -5.91
CA GLU A 233 15.11 -15.59 -4.77
C GLU A 233 14.08 -14.50 -4.46
N SER A 234 13.94 -14.17 -3.18
CA SER A 234 13.14 -13.02 -2.76
C SER A 234 13.74 -11.73 -3.30
N VAL A 235 12.91 -10.89 -3.92
CA VAL A 235 13.34 -9.64 -4.56
C VAL A 235 12.48 -8.46 -4.11
N ILE A 236 13.05 -7.28 -4.15
CA ILE A 236 12.32 -6.01 -4.08
C ILE A 236 12.23 -5.46 -5.50
N ALA A 237 11.02 -5.47 -6.07
CA ALA A 237 10.77 -4.87 -7.36
C ALA A 237 10.66 -3.35 -7.23
N TRP A 238 11.37 -2.63 -8.10
CA TRP A 238 11.39 -1.17 -8.15
C TRP A 238 11.03 -0.61 -9.54
N TYR A 239 10.75 -1.50 -10.49
CA TYR A 239 10.25 -1.21 -11.82
C TYR A 239 9.23 -2.28 -12.22
N ALA A 240 8.12 -1.88 -12.81
CA ALA A 240 7.13 -2.77 -13.38
C ALA A 240 6.42 -2.13 -14.56
N ASP A 241 6.27 -2.89 -15.66
CA ASP A 241 5.48 -2.54 -16.86
C ASP A 241 5.72 -1.11 -17.38
N GLY A 242 6.97 -0.72 -17.52
CA GLY A 242 7.35 0.58 -18.05
C GLY A 242 7.52 1.70 -17.03
N ASN A 243 7.24 1.45 -15.75
CA ASN A 243 7.26 2.48 -14.72
C ASN A 243 8.21 2.14 -13.57
N TYR A 244 9.00 3.12 -13.14
CA TYR A 244 9.72 3.07 -11.87
C TYR A 244 8.82 3.41 -10.70
N VAL A 245 9.20 2.94 -9.48
CA VAL A 245 8.59 3.43 -8.25
C VAL A 245 8.70 4.96 -8.16
N PRO A 246 7.69 5.67 -7.65
CA PRO A 246 6.45 5.16 -7.05
C PRO A 246 5.29 4.96 -8.05
N LYS A 247 5.52 5.06 -9.36
CA LYS A 247 4.46 5.08 -10.38
C LYS A 247 3.74 3.75 -10.62
N PHE A 248 4.28 2.62 -10.18
CA PHE A 248 3.67 1.30 -10.43
C PHE A 248 2.92 0.72 -9.24
N GLY A 249 2.48 1.52 -8.32
CA GLY A 249 1.76 1.10 -7.13
C GLY A 249 2.41 1.63 -5.86
N ASP A 250 2.13 1.01 -4.74
CA ASP A 250 2.35 1.53 -3.39
C ASP A 250 3.81 1.49 -2.92
N GLY A 251 4.75 1.61 -3.83
CA GLY A 251 6.17 1.56 -3.57
C GLY A 251 6.83 0.23 -3.99
N PRO A 252 8.09 -0.01 -3.64
CA PRO A 252 8.80 -1.24 -3.95
C PRO A 252 8.11 -2.44 -3.30
N ARG A 253 7.90 -3.51 -4.07
CA ARG A 253 7.25 -4.75 -3.65
C ARG A 253 8.25 -5.89 -3.55
#